data_2e09bd11b8810cdb598e7cbee28797ca
#
_entry.id   2e09bd11b8810cdb598e7cbee28797ca
#
_cell.length_a   1.000
_cell.length_b   1.000
_cell.length_c   1.000
_cell.angle_alpha   90.00
_cell.angle_beta   90.00
_cell.angle_gamma   90.00
#
_symmetry.space_group_name_H-M   'P 1'
#
loop_
_entity.id
_entity.type
_entity.pdbx_description
1 polymer ?
#
loop_
_entity_poly.entity_id
_entity_poly.type
_entity_poly.pdbx_seq_one_letter_code
_entity_poly.pdbx_strand_id
1 'polypeptide(L)'
;MIMKTKNVLLGMAAVCGCAFQAIACTGIALTAADGSYVQSRTIEWARGVLQSEYVVIPRGQRLRSFTPSGADGMVFTSKYGVVGLAVVQKEFIAEGINEAGLSGGL
;
A
#
# COMPACT_ATOMS: atom_id res chain seq x y z
N MET A 1 -38.81 13.55 -32.67
CA MET A 1 -38.12 12.33 -32.17
C MET A 1 -36.58 12.41 -32.31
N ILE A 2 -35.99 13.60 -32.34
CA ILE A 2 -34.55 13.87 -32.54
C ILE A 2 -33.85 14.21 -31.24
N MET A 3 -34.57 14.46 -30.16
CA MET A 3 -33.97 14.82 -28.86
C MET A 3 -33.36 13.68 -28.06
N LYS A 4 -33.71 12.43 -28.34
CA LYS A 4 -33.19 11.28 -27.58
C LYS A 4 -31.74 10.89 -27.92
N THR A 5 -31.31 11.12 -29.16
CA THR A 5 -29.97 10.75 -29.63
C THR A 5 -28.87 11.67 -29.07
N LYS A 6 -29.15 12.96 -28.90
CA LYS A 6 -28.18 13.90 -28.31
C LYS A 6 -27.89 13.60 -26.83
N ASN A 7 -28.90 13.18 -26.07
CA ASN A 7 -28.74 12.83 -24.66
C ASN A 7 -28.00 11.50 -24.49
N VAL A 8 -28.17 10.55 -25.42
CA VAL A 8 -27.42 9.29 -25.42
C VAL A 8 -25.95 9.51 -25.77
N LEU A 9 -25.66 10.35 -26.77
CA LEU A 9 -24.28 10.71 -27.11
C LEU A 9 -23.58 11.48 -25.97
N LEU A 10 -24.28 12.38 -25.29
CA LEU A 10 -23.74 13.11 -24.16
C LEU A 10 -23.48 12.19 -22.96
N GLY A 11 -24.36 11.21 -22.74
CA GLY A 11 -24.19 10.19 -21.72
C GLY A 11 -23.00 9.27 -22.00
N MET A 12 -22.82 8.84 -23.26
CA MET A 12 -21.67 8.03 -23.69
C MET A 12 -20.35 8.81 -23.59
N ALA A 13 -20.33 10.09 -23.94
CA ALA A 13 -19.15 10.95 -23.79
C ALA A 13 -18.78 11.16 -22.31
N ALA A 14 -19.75 11.29 -21.42
CA ALA A 14 -19.52 11.40 -19.98
C ALA A 14 -18.94 10.09 -19.38
N VAL A 15 -19.40 8.94 -19.83
CA VAL A 15 -18.88 7.62 -19.38
C VAL A 15 -17.48 7.37 -19.93
N CYS A 16 -17.17 7.75 -21.17
CA CYS A 16 -15.79 7.66 -21.70
C CYS A 16 -14.83 8.66 -21.04
N GLY A 17 -15.30 9.81 -20.58
CA GLY A 17 -14.47 10.82 -19.89
C GLY A 17 -14.05 10.41 -18.47
N CYS A 18 -14.71 9.43 -17.85
CA CYS A 18 -14.36 8.91 -16.54
C CYS A 18 -13.36 7.75 -16.54
N ALA A 19 -12.88 7.31 -17.70
CA ALA A 19 -11.82 6.31 -17.84
C ALA A 19 -10.42 6.93 -17.63
N PHE A 20 -10.26 7.87 -16.71
CA PHE A 20 -8.96 8.14 -16.13
C PHE A 20 -8.58 6.91 -15.32
N GLN A 21 -7.58 6.18 -15.80
CA GLN A 21 -7.00 5.08 -15.04
C GLN A 21 -6.53 5.67 -13.71
N ALA A 22 -7.23 5.34 -12.65
CA ALA A 22 -6.72 5.60 -11.31
C ALA A 22 -5.47 4.74 -11.15
N ILE A 23 -4.29 5.35 -11.22
CA ILE A 23 -3.05 4.70 -10.83
C ILE A 23 -3.13 4.58 -9.32
N ALA A 24 -3.50 3.40 -8.85
CA ALA A 24 -3.68 3.10 -7.44
C ALA A 24 -2.99 1.79 -7.09
N CYS A 25 -2.33 1.77 -5.95
CA CYS A 25 -1.75 0.54 -5.41
C CYS A 25 -2.83 -0.53 -5.23
N THR A 26 -2.51 -1.77 -5.57
CA THR A 26 -3.44 -2.91 -5.47
C THR A 26 -2.90 -3.91 -4.46
N GLY A 27 -3.67 -4.22 -3.43
CA GLY A 27 -3.40 -5.30 -2.49
C GLY A 27 -4.17 -6.57 -2.85
N ILE A 28 -3.52 -7.72 -2.72
CA ILE A 28 -4.11 -9.04 -2.93
C ILE A 28 -3.84 -9.91 -1.71
N ALA A 29 -4.87 -10.57 -1.22
CA ALA A 29 -4.80 -11.53 -0.13
C ALA A 29 -5.35 -12.87 -0.61
N LEU A 30 -4.59 -13.93 -0.47
CA LEU A 30 -4.94 -15.28 -0.90
C LEU A 30 -4.79 -16.26 0.27
N THR A 31 -5.75 -17.16 0.40
CA THR A 31 -5.64 -18.30 1.32
C THR A 31 -5.51 -19.57 0.50
N ALA A 32 -4.44 -20.31 0.72
CA ALA A 32 -4.21 -21.59 0.07
C ALA A 32 -5.07 -22.71 0.70
N ALA A 33 -5.19 -23.83 0.00
CA ALA A 33 -5.98 -24.97 0.46
C ALA A 33 -5.48 -25.60 1.78
N ASP A 34 -4.21 -25.44 2.09
CA ASP A 34 -3.57 -25.87 3.34
C ASP A 34 -3.73 -24.88 4.50
N GLY A 35 -4.46 -23.77 4.27
CA GLY A 35 -4.69 -22.71 5.24
C GLY A 35 -3.56 -21.68 5.31
N SER A 36 -2.51 -21.79 4.51
CA SER A 36 -1.48 -20.76 4.43
C SER A 36 -2.03 -19.49 3.79
N TYR A 37 -1.50 -18.35 4.22
CA TYR A 37 -1.95 -17.04 3.78
C TYR A 37 -0.83 -16.30 3.07
N VAL A 38 -1.13 -15.76 1.91
CA VAL A 38 -0.20 -14.95 1.12
C VAL A 38 -0.80 -13.58 0.91
N GLN A 39 -0.08 -12.56 1.30
CA GLN A 39 -0.39 -11.17 1.00
C GLN A 39 0.65 -10.62 0.03
N SER A 40 0.18 -9.86 -0.94
CA SER A 40 1.03 -9.20 -1.92
C SER A 40 0.41 -7.89 -2.34
N ARG A 41 1.23 -7.00 -2.87
CA ARG A 41 0.73 -5.73 -3.42
C ARG A 41 1.62 -5.18 -4.52
N THR A 42 1.06 -4.30 -5.31
CA THR A 42 1.80 -3.39 -6.17
C THR A 42 1.98 -2.03 -5.48
N ILE A 43 3.04 -1.33 -5.79
CA ILE A 43 3.26 0.05 -5.36
C ILE A 43 3.48 0.89 -6.62
N GLU A 44 2.45 1.65 -7.01
CA GLU A 44 2.54 2.61 -8.11
C GLU A 44 3.10 3.92 -7.57
N TRP A 45 4.33 4.23 -8.02
CA TRP A 45 5.05 5.41 -7.57
C TRP A 45 5.37 6.33 -8.75
N ALA A 46 4.69 7.47 -8.83
CA ALA A 46 4.81 8.41 -9.96
C ALA A 46 5.98 9.39 -9.84
N ARG A 47 6.77 9.36 -8.77
CA ARG A 47 7.78 10.38 -8.44
C ARG A 47 9.22 9.95 -8.74
N GLY A 48 9.45 9.06 -9.67
CA GLY A 48 10.77 8.57 -10.05
C GLY A 48 11.06 7.16 -9.53
N VAL A 49 12.34 6.82 -9.36
CA VAL A 49 12.74 5.49 -8.88
C VAL A 49 12.37 5.33 -7.41
N LEU A 50 11.54 4.34 -7.12
CA LEU A 50 11.23 3.95 -5.74
C LEU A 50 12.39 3.16 -5.17
N GLN A 51 13.12 3.74 -4.24
CA GLN A 51 14.10 3.00 -3.47
C GLN A 51 13.38 2.12 -2.46
N SER A 52 13.71 0.83 -2.45
CA SER A 52 13.11 -0.14 -1.55
C SER A 52 14.18 -1.08 -1.00
N GLU A 53 14.00 -1.50 0.25
CA GLU A 53 14.89 -2.44 0.93
C GLU A 53 14.12 -3.36 1.87
N TYR A 54 14.64 -4.56 2.10
CA TYR A 54 14.13 -5.44 3.15
C TYR A 54 14.67 -4.98 4.50
N VAL A 55 13.77 -4.88 5.46
CA VAL A 55 14.08 -4.45 6.82
C VAL A 55 13.64 -5.54 7.79
N VAL A 56 14.53 -5.85 8.73
CA VAL A 56 14.22 -6.72 9.87
C VAL A 56 14.28 -5.90 11.14
N ILE A 57 13.18 -5.88 11.88
CA ILE A 57 13.07 -5.24 13.18
C ILE A 57 13.02 -6.33 14.24
N PRO A 58 14.05 -6.47 15.07
CA PRO A 58 14.02 -7.43 16.17
C PRO A 58 12.98 -7.11 17.22
N ARG A 59 12.53 -8.12 17.95
CA ARG A 59 11.73 -7.94 19.16
C ARG A 59 12.48 -7.07 20.17
N GLY A 60 11.79 -6.15 20.81
CA GLY A 60 12.38 -5.26 21.83
C GLY A 60 13.10 -4.02 21.25
N GLN A 61 13.15 -3.86 19.94
CA GLN A 61 13.77 -2.68 19.36
C GLN A 61 12.94 -1.43 19.64
N ARG A 62 13.61 -0.38 20.09
CA ARG A 62 13.00 0.94 20.27
C ARG A 62 12.94 1.67 18.93
N LEU A 63 11.76 2.12 18.55
CA LEU A 63 11.45 2.78 17.30
C LEU A 63 10.81 4.14 17.57
N ARG A 64 10.88 5.01 16.58
CA ARG A 64 10.16 6.28 16.55
C ARG A 64 9.42 6.38 15.21
N SER A 65 8.14 6.72 15.25
CA SER A 65 7.38 6.99 14.03
C SER A 65 7.77 8.33 13.43
N PHE A 66 7.60 8.43 12.11
CA PHE A 66 7.78 9.68 11.39
C PHE A 66 6.46 10.42 11.26
N THR A 67 6.55 11.74 11.32
CA THR A 67 5.45 12.65 10.98
C THR A 67 5.85 13.43 9.72
N PRO A 68 4.92 14.17 9.08
CA PRO A 68 5.27 14.99 7.93
C PRO A 68 6.38 16.03 8.19
N SER A 69 6.62 16.41 9.44
CA SER A 69 7.68 17.33 9.84
C SER A 69 9.01 16.65 10.19
N GLY A 70 9.04 15.33 10.23
CA GLY A 70 10.27 14.56 10.53
C GLY A 70 10.04 13.42 11.51
N ALA A 71 11.12 12.96 12.17
CA ALA A 71 11.11 11.83 13.11
C ALA A 71 10.78 12.26 14.53
N ASP A 72 9.71 13.00 14.71
CA ASP A 72 9.22 13.54 15.99
C ASP A 72 7.94 12.88 16.51
N GLY A 73 7.57 11.75 15.90
CA GLY A 73 6.38 11.00 16.26
C GLY A 73 6.54 10.14 17.53
N MET A 74 5.59 9.24 17.71
CA MET A 74 5.51 8.37 18.88
C MET A 74 6.74 7.45 18.98
N VAL A 75 7.26 7.32 20.18
CA VAL A 75 8.29 6.33 20.50
C VAL A 75 7.62 5.09 21.06
N PHE A 76 7.98 3.93 20.52
CA PHE A 76 7.45 2.65 20.95
C PHE A 76 8.53 1.57 20.88
N THR A 77 8.25 0.44 21.50
CA THR A 77 9.13 -0.74 21.47
C THR A 77 8.41 -1.87 20.75
N SER A 78 9.07 -2.49 19.79
CA SER A 78 8.50 -3.61 19.03
C SER A 78 8.21 -4.79 19.97
N LYS A 79 6.96 -5.22 20.04
CA LYS A 79 6.55 -6.38 20.81
C LYS A 79 6.95 -7.69 20.11
N TYR A 80 6.90 -7.69 18.80
CA TYR A 80 7.21 -8.83 17.95
C TYR A 80 8.31 -8.45 16.96
N GLY A 81 9.10 -9.45 16.54
CA GLY A 81 9.96 -9.30 15.38
C GLY A 81 9.13 -9.09 14.11
N VAL A 82 9.60 -8.24 13.22
CA VAL A 82 8.95 -7.90 11.96
C VAL A 82 9.96 -8.00 10.83
N VAL A 83 9.52 -8.57 9.71
CA VAL A 83 10.22 -8.43 8.43
C VAL A 83 9.30 -7.69 7.47
N GLY A 84 9.83 -6.73 6.74
CA GLY A 84 9.04 -5.93 5.82
C GLY A 84 9.84 -5.35 4.67
N LEU A 85 9.11 -4.77 3.73
CA LEU A 85 9.64 -3.99 2.64
C LEU A 85 9.47 -2.52 2.99
N ALA A 86 10.59 -1.85 3.21
CA ALA A 86 10.61 -0.40 3.38
C ALA A 86 10.75 0.30 2.03
N VAL A 87 10.15 1.47 1.91
CA VAL A 87 10.20 2.31 0.72
C VAL A 87 10.61 3.72 1.10
N VAL A 88 11.37 4.38 0.24
CA VAL A 88 11.91 5.75 0.44
C VAL A 88 12.96 5.80 1.55
N GLN A 89 12.68 5.22 2.70
CA GLN A 89 13.59 5.16 3.86
C GLN A 89 13.25 3.92 4.71
N LYS A 90 14.24 3.39 5.42
CA LYS A 90 14.16 2.12 6.17
C LYS A 90 13.11 2.11 7.30
N GLU A 91 12.74 3.27 7.80
CA GLU A 91 11.72 3.41 8.85
C GLU A 91 10.29 3.36 8.29
N PHE A 92 10.14 3.50 6.98
CA PHE A 92 8.83 3.51 6.32
C PHE A 92 8.53 2.15 5.69
N ILE A 93 8.03 1.23 6.51
CA ILE A 93 7.66 -0.11 6.09
C ILE A 93 6.30 -0.03 5.39
N ALA A 94 6.30 -0.24 4.07
CA ALA A 94 5.09 -0.21 3.26
C ALA A 94 4.29 -1.52 3.36
N GLU A 95 4.97 -2.63 3.60
CA GLU A 95 4.37 -3.94 3.78
C GLU A 95 5.26 -4.80 4.67
N GLY A 96 4.65 -5.60 5.55
CA GLY A 96 5.41 -6.46 6.44
C GLY A 96 4.55 -7.52 7.10
N ILE A 97 5.26 -8.47 7.72
CA ILE A 97 4.67 -9.53 8.54
C ILE A 97 5.45 -9.64 9.85
N ASN A 98 4.75 -9.85 10.94
CA ASN A 98 5.38 -10.11 12.22
C ASN A 98 5.46 -11.62 12.52
N GLU A 99 6.29 -11.99 13.50
CA GLU A 99 6.47 -13.37 13.94
C GLU A 99 5.22 -14.04 14.54
N ALA A 100 4.18 -13.27 14.82
CA ALA A 100 2.88 -13.79 15.26
C ALA A 100 1.92 -14.03 14.08
N GLY A 101 2.39 -13.84 12.83
CA GLY A 101 1.62 -14.08 11.62
C GLY A 101 0.69 -12.94 11.22
N LEU A 102 0.75 -11.77 11.89
CA LEU A 102 -0.01 -10.60 11.44
C LEU A 102 0.75 -9.92 10.31
N SER A 103 0.12 -9.79 9.16
CA SER A 103 0.61 -9.04 8.01
C SER A 103 -0.20 -7.76 7.81
N GLY A 104 0.44 -6.76 7.22
CA GLY A 104 -0.19 -5.49 6.90
C GLY A 104 0.60 -4.73 5.85
N GLY A 105 -0.09 -3.85 5.14
CA GLY A 105 0.49 -2.98 4.14
C GLY A 105 -0.34 -1.70 3.98
N LEU A 106 0.27 -0.67 3.36
CA LEU A 106 -0.34 0.64 3.07
C LEU A 106 -1.17 0.59 1.80
#